data_3e0bdb53d3e74a41f419fd6229cb2373
#
_entry.id   3e0bdb53d3e74a41f419fd6229cb2373
#
_cell.length_a   1.000
_cell.length_b   1.000
_cell.length_c   1.000
_cell.angle_alpha   90.00
_cell.angle_beta   90.00
_cell.angle_gamma   90.00
#
_symmetry.space_group_name_H-M   'P 1'
#
loop_
_entity.id
_entity.type
_entity.pdbx_description
1 polymer ?
#
loop_
_entity_poly.entity_id
_entity_poly.type
_entity_poly.pdbx_seq_one_letter_code
_entity_poly.pdbx_strand_id
1 'polypeptide(L)'
;DGSHSGVAFQPFGWIVHQSRSRTGYGGATGLVRTLIWPFIFKNYSVRDLAEFLEVYGLPMKVGKYPSGATPEQKSALMRAVMDIGRRTGGIIPAGMSLEFQAAANGQADPFETMISWGERSISKAILGGTLTTEAGDKGARSLGEVHNEVRREIRDSDLRQLAATLNRDLVYPLYALNTTHTIDIRRLPRICFQTKEPG
;
A
#
# COMPACT_ATOMS: atom_id res chain seq x y z
N ASP A 1 11.32 -33.73 -5.77
CA ASP A 1 12.56 -34.24 -5.26
C ASP A 1 12.79 -33.65 -3.86
N GLY A 2 12.80 -34.47 -2.81
CA GLY A 2 12.94 -34.04 -1.42
C GLY A 2 14.40 -33.79 -0.96
N SER A 3 15.31 -33.50 -1.90
CA SER A 3 16.71 -33.21 -1.56
C SER A 3 16.84 -31.77 -1.07
N HIS A 4 17.47 -31.54 0.08
CA HIS A 4 17.77 -30.23 0.63
C HIS A 4 18.73 -29.40 -0.24
N SER A 5 19.42 -30.03 -1.20
CA SER A 5 20.36 -29.37 -2.13
C SER A 5 19.70 -28.78 -3.38
N GLY A 6 18.42 -29.09 -3.62
CA GLY A 6 17.72 -28.70 -4.85
C GLY A 6 18.26 -29.45 -6.09
N VAL A 7 17.66 -29.16 -7.24
CA VAL A 7 18.08 -29.68 -8.55
C VAL A 7 18.69 -28.53 -9.34
N ALA A 8 19.88 -28.73 -9.89
CA ALA A 8 20.50 -27.71 -10.74
C ALA A 8 19.66 -27.48 -12.02
N PHE A 9 19.53 -26.24 -12.43
CA PHE A 9 18.88 -25.92 -13.69
C PHE A 9 19.66 -26.50 -14.87
N GLN A 10 18.91 -27.01 -15.84
CA GLN A 10 19.52 -27.47 -17.09
C GLN A 10 20.24 -26.30 -17.78
N PRO A 11 21.51 -26.44 -18.19
CA PRO A 11 22.24 -25.39 -18.89
C PRO A 11 21.45 -24.87 -20.11
N PHE A 12 21.40 -23.57 -20.26
CA PHE A 12 20.69 -22.86 -21.34
C PHE A 12 19.18 -23.05 -21.40
N GLY A 13 18.58 -23.77 -20.43
CA GLY A 13 17.13 -24.02 -20.38
C GLY A 13 16.32 -22.95 -19.66
N TRP A 14 16.98 -22.02 -18.99
CA TRP A 14 16.30 -21.08 -18.07
C TRP A 14 16.89 -19.69 -18.13
N ILE A 15 16.02 -18.68 -18.01
CA ILE A 15 16.40 -17.28 -17.77
C ILE A 15 16.11 -17.01 -16.30
N VAL A 16 17.15 -16.79 -15.51
CA VAL A 16 17.01 -16.54 -14.06
C VAL A 16 17.42 -15.11 -13.77
N HIS A 17 16.42 -14.24 -13.60
CA HIS A 17 16.64 -12.86 -13.20
C HIS A 17 16.52 -12.69 -11.69
N GLN A 18 17.51 -12.04 -11.09
CA GLN A 18 17.52 -11.62 -9.70
C GLN A 18 17.83 -10.13 -9.62
N SER A 19 16.83 -9.33 -9.24
CA SER A 19 17.07 -7.93 -8.93
C SER A 19 17.78 -7.83 -7.57
N ARG A 20 18.96 -7.22 -7.55
CA ARG A 20 19.78 -7.04 -6.35
C ARG A 20 19.76 -5.58 -5.93
N SER A 21 19.01 -5.25 -4.89
CA SER A 21 19.00 -3.91 -4.30
C SER A 21 20.12 -3.69 -3.29
N ARG A 22 20.68 -4.77 -2.74
CA ARG A 22 21.80 -4.74 -1.77
C ARG A 22 22.55 -6.06 -1.76
N THR A 23 23.74 -6.07 -1.16
CA THR A 23 24.53 -7.28 -0.94
C THR A 23 23.88 -8.18 0.10
N GLY A 24 24.08 -9.49 -0.02
CA GLY A 24 23.60 -10.50 0.91
C GLY A 24 22.82 -11.63 0.25
N TYR A 25 22.12 -12.38 1.07
CA TYR A 25 21.32 -13.53 0.62
C TYR A 25 20.14 -13.05 -0.24
N GLY A 26 20.01 -13.59 -1.46
CA GLY A 26 19.02 -13.14 -2.46
C GLY A 26 17.58 -13.10 -1.96
N GLY A 27 17.14 -14.08 -1.16
CA GLY A 27 15.81 -14.07 -0.55
C GLY A 27 15.58 -12.99 0.50
N ALA A 28 16.63 -12.34 0.99
CA ALA A 28 16.54 -11.25 1.95
C ALA A 28 16.54 -9.86 1.31
N THR A 29 16.77 -9.76 -0.01
CA THR A 29 16.88 -8.48 -0.74
C THR A 29 15.58 -8.05 -1.40
N GLY A 30 14.52 -8.85 -1.32
CA GLY A 30 13.23 -8.56 -1.93
C GLY A 30 12.54 -7.33 -1.32
N LEU A 31 11.94 -6.51 -2.17
CA LEU A 31 11.23 -5.27 -1.79
C LEU A 31 10.05 -5.54 -0.84
N VAL A 32 9.39 -6.69 -0.97
CA VAL A 32 8.27 -7.12 -0.12
C VAL A 32 8.64 -7.05 1.37
N ARG A 33 9.87 -7.38 1.74
CA ARG A 33 10.34 -7.34 3.13
C ARG A 33 10.31 -5.93 3.72
N THR A 34 10.57 -4.92 2.91
CA THR A 34 10.49 -3.51 3.31
C THR A 34 9.04 -3.02 3.34
N LEU A 35 8.19 -3.54 2.45
CA LEU A 35 6.82 -3.07 2.26
C LEU A 35 5.80 -3.69 3.22
N ILE A 36 6.11 -4.87 3.79
CA ILE A 36 5.13 -5.66 4.54
C ILE A 36 4.57 -4.90 5.77
N TRP A 37 5.42 -4.24 6.55
CA TRP A 37 4.98 -3.52 7.73
C TRP A 37 4.18 -2.25 7.41
N PRO A 38 4.63 -1.35 6.51
CA PRO A 38 3.81 -0.22 6.08
C PRO A 38 2.46 -0.66 5.50
N PHE A 39 2.42 -1.74 4.74
CA PHE A 39 1.19 -2.30 4.18
C PHE A 39 0.24 -2.80 5.27
N ILE A 40 0.73 -3.59 6.23
CA ILE A 40 -0.08 -4.14 7.32
C ILE A 40 -0.64 -3.02 8.19
N PHE A 41 0.20 -2.09 8.65
CA PHE A 41 -0.25 -0.99 9.52
C PHE A 41 -1.24 -0.06 8.81
N LYS A 42 -1.01 0.25 7.53
CA LYS A 42 -1.97 1.01 6.75
C LYS A 42 -3.33 0.33 6.71
N ASN A 43 -3.40 -0.97 6.38
CA ASN A 43 -4.66 -1.69 6.27
C ASN A 43 -5.38 -1.82 7.62
N TYR A 44 -4.66 -2.03 8.72
CA TYR A 44 -5.25 -2.03 10.05
C TYR A 44 -5.82 -0.66 10.40
N SER A 45 -5.08 0.42 10.14
CA SER A 45 -5.56 1.78 10.41
C SER A 45 -6.79 2.15 9.59
N VAL A 46 -6.88 1.71 8.32
CA VAL A 46 -8.08 1.92 7.49
C VAL A 46 -9.30 1.18 8.09
N ARG A 47 -9.12 -0.06 8.52
CA ARG A 47 -10.18 -0.84 9.16
C ARG A 47 -10.62 -0.20 10.46
N ASP A 48 -9.66 0.15 11.32
CA ASP A 48 -9.93 0.70 12.63
C ASP A 48 -10.55 2.11 12.53
N LEU A 49 -10.19 2.90 11.51
CA LEU A 49 -10.87 4.17 11.18
C LEU A 49 -12.32 3.93 10.77
N ALA A 50 -12.59 2.92 9.95
CA ALA A 50 -13.96 2.58 9.56
C ALA A 50 -14.80 2.17 10.77
N GLU A 51 -14.28 1.34 11.66
CA GLU A 51 -14.91 0.94 12.92
C GLU A 51 -15.13 2.16 13.86
N PHE A 52 -14.11 3.02 13.97
CA PHE A 52 -14.22 4.27 14.70
C PHE A 52 -15.36 5.15 14.18
N LEU A 53 -15.45 5.33 12.86
CA LEU A 53 -16.51 6.13 12.24
C LEU A 53 -17.91 5.50 12.42
N GLU A 54 -17.99 4.18 12.43
CA GLU A 54 -19.25 3.47 12.70
C GLU A 54 -19.73 3.71 14.14
N VAL A 55 -18.82 3.64 15.12
CA VAL A 55 -19.13 3.80 16.55
C VAL A 55 -19.32 5.28 16.92
N TYR A 56 -18.42 6.16 16.45
CA TYR A 56 -18.37 7.56 16.87
C TYR A 56 -18.95 8.54 15.84
N GLY A 57 -19.18 8.10 14.62
CA GLY A 57 -19.80 8.92 13.58
C GLY A 57 -21.31 9.16 13.79
N LEU A 58 -21.96 8.35 14.64
CA LEU A 58 -23.36 8.50 14.98
C LEU A 58 -23.51 9.06 16.40
N PRO A 59 -24.27 10.15 16.59
CA PRO A 59 -24.51 10.69 17.93
C PRO A 59 -25.23 9.68 18.82
N MET A 60 -24.72 9.51 20.04
CA MET A 60 -25.39 8.67 21.05
C MET A 60 -26.73 9.28 21.40
N LYS A 61 -27.79 8.49 21.33
CA LYS A 61 -29.13 8.88 21.66
C LYS A 61 -29.42 8.45 23.11
N VAL A 62 -29.69 9.41 23.97
CA VAL A 62 -29.99 9.14 25.39
C VAL A 62 -31.42 9.58 25.67
N GLY A 63 -32.27 8.61 25.94
CA GLY A 63 -33.63 8.86 26.41
C GLY A 63 -33.67 9.04 27.94
N LYS A 64 -34.15 10.19 28.43
CA LYS A 64 -34.34 10.43 29.87
C LYS A 64 -35.81 10.30 30.23
N TYR A 65 -36.11 9.70 31.37
CA TYR A 65 -37.45 9.56 31.91
C TYR A 65 -37.47 10.02 33.37
N PRO A 66 -38.66 10.55 33.88
CA PRO A 66 -38.79 11.01 35.25
C PRO A 66 -38.82 9.85 36.24
N SER A 67 -38.45 10.15 37.51
CA SER A 67 -38.57 9.19 38.59
C SER A 67 -40.02 8.79 38.75
N GLY A 68 -40.32 7.47 38.69
CA GLY A 68 -41.70 6.94 38.75
C GLY A 68 -42.37 6.62 37.41
N ALA A 69 -41.62 6.72 36.29
CA ALA A 69 -42.11 6.29 34.98
C ALA A 69 -42.50 4.80 34.99
N THR A 70 -43.67 4.47 34.43
CA THR A 70 -44.17 3.10 34.32
C THR A 70 -43.35 2.25 33.35
N PRO A 71 -43.41 0.92 33.46
CA PRO A 71 -42.71 0.03 32.52
C PRO A 71 -43.13 0.27 31.06
N GLU A 72 -44.43 0.59 30.83
CA GLU A 72 -44.96 0.88 29.50
C GLU A 72 -44.34 2.17 28.90
N GLN A 73 -44.21 3.21 29.74
CA GLN A 73 -43.56 4.48 29.34
C GLN A 73 -42.10 4.29 29.03
N LYS A 74 -41.36 3.50 29.80
CA LYS A 74 -39.97 3.15 29.54
C LYS A 74 -39.81 2.39 28.21
N SER A 75 -40.72 1.43 27.96
CA SER A 75 -40.73 0.66 26.71
C SER A 75 -41.06 1.53 25.50
N ALA A 76 -41.95 2.51 25.64
CA ALA A 76 -42.29 3.46 24.59
C ALA A 76 -41.10 4.37 24.24
N LEU A 77 -40.40 4.89 25.27
CA LEU A 77 -39.18 5.71 25.08
C LEU A 77 -38.07 4.89 24.42
N MET A 78 -37.84 3.66 24.85
CA MET A 78 -36.83 2.78 24.26
C MET A 78 -37.11 2.55 22.77
N ARG A 79 -38.35 2.28 22.41
CA ARG A 79 -38.76 2.15 20.99
C ARG A 79 -38.49 3.45 20.22
N ALA A 80 -38.90 4.60 20.79
CA ALA A 80 -38.65 5.90 20.16
C ALA A 80 -37.14 6.17 19.90
N VAL A 81 -36.27 5.85 20.88
CA VAL A 81 -34.80 5.98 20.75
C VAL A 81 -34.26 5.09 19.63
N MET A 82 -34.76 3.85 19.53
CA MET A 82 -34.31 2.90 18.50
C MET A 82 -34.83 3.26 17.10
N ASP A 83 -36.04 3.78 16.99
CA ASP A 83 -36.65 4.14 15.70
C ASP A 83 -36.12 5.43 15.09
N ILE A 84 -35.57 6.35 15.87
CA ILE A 84 -34.97 7.60 15.40
C ILE A 84 -33.77 7.33 14.45
N GLY A 85 -33.15 6.16 14.48
CA GLY A 85 -32.12 5.77 13.52
C GLY A 85 -32.62 5.49 12.10
N ARG A 86 -33.93 5.23 11.97
CA ARG A 86 -34.56 4.84 10.69
C ARG A 86 -35.52 5.90 10.13
N ARG A 87 -35.99 6.84 10.98
CA ARG A 87 -36.94 7.89 10.61
C ARG A 87 -36.58 9.21 11.28
N THR A 88 -36.86 10.31 10.60
CA THR A 88 -36.45 11.67 11.00
C THR A 88 -37.26 12.27 12.17
N GLY A 89 -38.22 11.58 12.73
CA GLY A 89 -39.06 12.08 13.82
C GLY A 89 -39.53 10.99 14.76
N GLY A 90 -39.74 11.34 16.04
CA GLY A 90 -40.29 10.49 17.06
C GLY A 90 -41.19 11.28 18.03
N ILE A 91 -42.22 10.65 18.59
CA ILE A 91 -43.10 11.22 19.62
C ILE A 91 -42.71 10.58 20.94
N ILE A 92 -42.48 11.42 21.96
CA ILE A 92 -42.19 10.99 23.33
C ILE A 92 -43.26 11.54 24.29
N PRO A 93 -43.60 10.85 25.39
CA PRO A 93 -44.54 11.33 26.39
C PRO A 93 -44.07 12.64 27.04
N ALA A 94 -44.99 13.46 27.46
CA ALA A 94 -44.72 14.70 28.18
C ALA A 94 -43.91 14.41 29.48
N GLY A 95 -42.87 15.19 29.73
CA GLY A 95 -41.96 15.00 30.86
C GLY A 95 -40.76 14.10 30.58
N MET A 96 -40.66 13.55 29.37
CA MET A 96 -39.42 12.86 28.87
C MET A 96 -38.65 13.77 27.96
N SER A 97 -37.35 13.60 27.93
CA SER A 97 -36.48 14.31 26.97
C SER A 97 -35.59 13.34 26.22
N LEU A 98 -35.29 13.67 24.98
CA LEU A 98 -34.29 12.98 24.17
C LEU A 98 -33.12 13.93 23.96
N GLU A 99 -31.93 13.51 24.38
CA GLU A 99 -30.72 14.25 24.18
C GLU A 99 -29.83 13.51 23.18
N PHE A 100 -29.29 14.25 22.27
CA PHE A 100 -28.22 13.77 21.40
C PHE A 100 -26.89 14.18 22.04
N GLN A 101 -26.21 13.23 22.67
CA GLN A 101 -24.85 13.48 23.11
C GLN A 101 -23.95 13.34 21.88
N ALA A 102 -23.17 14.40 21.60
CA ALA A 102 -22.11 14.28 20.63
C ALA A 102 -21.27 13.06 21.00
N ALA A 103 -20.98 12.23 20.02
CA ALA A 103 -20.05 11.12 20.21
C ALA A 103 -18.80 11.68 20.88
N ALA A 104 -18.30 10.96 21.89
CA ALA A 104 -17.08 11.37 22.58
C ALA A 104 -16.07 11.82 21.54
N ASN A 105 -15.40 12.98 21.77
CA ASN A 105 -14.46 13.59 20.84
C ASN A 105 -13.24 12.66 20.63
N GLY A 106 -13.47 11.54 19.93
CA GLY A 106 -12.40 10.70 19.39
C GLY A 106 -11.74 11.45 18.25
N GLN A 107 -10.43 11.41 18.19
CA GLN A 107 -9.67 12.01 17.09
C GLN A 107 -9.43 10.95 16.02
N ALA A 108 -9.82 11.22 14.79
CA ALA A 108 -9.49 10.39 13.63
C ALA A 108 -8.02 10.56 13.19
N ASP A 109 -7.40 11.68 13.58
CA ASP A 109 -6.04 12.09 13.20
C ASP A 109 -4.95 11.00 13.38
N PRO A 110 -4.94 10.18 14.45
CA PRO A 110 -3.94 9.11 14.60
C PRO A 110 -4.03 8.06 13.48
N PHE A 111 -5.25 7.70 13.07
CA PHE A 111 -5.46 6.73 11.99
C PHE A 111 -5.01 7.31 10.64
N GLU A 112 -5.40 8.54 10.34
CA GLU A 112 -4.99 9.24 9.13
C GLU A 112 -3.47 9.43 9.06
N THR A 113 -2.84 9.76 10.18
CA THR A 113 -1.39 9.87 10.30
C THR A 113 -0.70 8.55 9.98
N MET A 114 -1.22 7.42 10.48
CA MET A 114 -0.66 6.09 10.20
C MET A 114 -0.88 5.67 8.75
N ILE A 115 -2.05 5.97 8.18
CA ILE A 115 -2.35 5.71 6.76
C ILE A 115 -1.37 6.49 5.88
N SER A 116 -1.22 7.80 6.12
CA SER A 116 -0.29 8.66 5.39
C SER A 116 1.16 8.22 5.54
N TRP A 117 1.57 7.80 6.73
CA TRP A 117 2.90 7.24 6.97
C TRP A 117 3.13 5.97 6.14
N GLY A 118 2.14 5.07 6.11
CA GLY A 118 2.19 3.84 5.33
C GLY A 118 2.33 4.13 3.84
N GLU A 119 1.53 5.03 3.30
CA GLU A 119 1.58 5.43 1.88
C GLU A 119 2.90 6.06 1.49
N ARG A 120 3.41 7.00 2.29
CA ARG A 120 4.73 7.61 2.05
C ARG A 120 5.87 6.60 2.14
N SER A 121 5.80 5.67 3.08
CA SER A 121 6.81 4.62 3.24
C SER A 121 6.84 3.67 2.04
N ILE A 122 5.66 3.26 1.55
CA ILE A 122 5.51 2.43 0.34
C ILE A 122 6.02 3.20 -0.89
N SER A 123 5.60 4.45 -1.06
CA SER A 123 6.04 5.30 -2.17
C SER A 123 7.56 5.47 -2.19
N LYS A 124 8.18 5.78 -1.05
CA LYS A 124 9.64 5.89 -0.92
C LYS A 124 10.36 4.59 -1.29
N ALA A 125 9.82 3.46 -0.88
CA ALA A 125 10.45 2.16 -1.15
C ALA A 125 10.38 1.77 -2.63
N ILE A 126 9.32 2.14 -3.35
CA ILE A 126 9.11 1.76 -4.75
C ILE A 126 9.65 2.82 -5.71
N LEU A 127 9.37 4.09 -5.44
CA LEU A 127 9.63 5.20 -6.35
C LEU A 127 10.84 6.06 -5.95
N GLY A 128 11.41 5.82 -4.76
CA GLY A 128 12.49 6.64 -4.21
C GLY A 128 12.03 8.01 -3.65
N GLY A 129 10.73 8.34 -3.72
CA GLY A 129 10.19 9.62 -3.28
C GLY A 129 8.70 9.58 -2.97
N THR A 130 8.18 10.66 -2.37
CA THR A 130 6.76 10.77 -1.93
C THR A 130 5.92 11.71 -2.78
N LEU A 131 6.52 12.53 -3.64
CA LEU A 131 5.85 13.66 -4.29
C LEU A 131 5.11 13.34 -5.59
N THR A 132 5.06 12.09 -6.00
CA THR A 132 4.28 11.69 -7.19
C THR A 132 2.77 11.65 -6.93
N THR A 133 2.35 11.69 -5.65
CA THR A 133 0.95 11.55 -5.21
C THR A 133 0.35 12.78 -4.54
N GLU A 134 1.18 13.75 -4.12
CA GLU A 134 0.70 14.95 -3.43
C GLU A 134 1.22 16.22 -4.16
N ALA A 135 0.58 16.60 -5.26
CA ALA A 135 0.84 17.85 -5.95
C ALA A 135 0.10 19.00 -5.22
N GLY A 136 0.73 19.55 -4.20
CA GLY A 136 0.28 20.75 -3.50
C GLY A 136 1.36 21.81 -3.48
N ASP A 137 1.04 22.96 -4.08
CA ASP A 137 1.71 24.26 -3.99
C ASP A 137 3.09 24.48 -4.67
N LYS A 138 3.37 25.72 -5.00
CA LYS A 138 4.40 26.26 -5.92
C LYS A 138 5.87 25.87 -5.69
N GLY A 139 6.20 25.20 -4.59
CA GLY A 139 7.51 24.58 -4.35
C GLY A 139 7.63 23.16 -4.89
N ALA A 140 6.51 22.55 -5.32
CA ALA A 140 6.42 21.15 -5.69
C ALA A 140 7.08 20.80 -7.04
N ARG A 141 7.26 21.77 -7.94
CA ARG A 141 7.73 21.50 -9.30
C ARG A 141 9.22 21.11 -9.33
N SER A 142 10.09 21.90 -8.71
CA SER A 142 11.53 21.60 -8.66
C SER A 142 11.81 20.35 -7.83
N LEU A 143 11.07 20.15 -6.74
CA LEU A 143 11.17 18.96 -5.92
C LEU A 143 10.59 17.73 -6.65
N GLY A 144 9.54 17.89 -7.44
CA GLY A 144 8.98 16.86 -8.31
C GLY A 144 9.96 16.44 -9.42
N GLU A 145 10.74 17.35 -9.97
CA GLU A 145 11.80 17.06 -10.94
C GLU A 145 12.91 16.20 -10.31
N VAL A 146 13.38 16.54 -9.12
CA VAL A 146 14.38 15.75 -8.37
C VAL A 146 13.87 14.35 -8.05
N HIS A 147 12.64 14.21 -7.60
CA HIS A 147 12.04 12.90 -7.32
C HIS A 147 11.85 12.06 -8.59
N ASN A 148 11.54 12.70 -9.72
CA ASN A 148 11.46 12.02 -11.01
C ASN A 148 12.83 11.56 -11.50
N GLU A 149 13.88 12.31 -11.21
CA GLU A 149 15.26 11.91 -11.49
C GLU A 149 15.65 10.66 -10.69
N VAL A 150 15.42 10.64 -9.38
CA VAL A 150 15.66 9.46 -8.53
C VAL A 150 14.90 8.23 -9.05
N ARG A 151 13.62 8.40 -9.42
CA ARG A 151 12.82 7.32 -10.02
C ARG A 151 13.43 6.81 -11.33
N ARG A 152 13.95 7.72 -12.18
CA ARG A 152 14.65 7.35 -13.41
C ARG A 152 15.93 6.58 -13.13
N GLU A 153 16.70 6.95 -12.14
CA GLU A 153 17.92 6.24 -11.73
C GLU A 153 17.62 4.81 -11.25
N ILE A 154 16.57 4.61 -10.46
CA ILE A 154 16.11 3.29 -10.04
C ILE A 154 15.73 2.45 -11.25
N ARG A 155 14.89 2.99 -12.15
CA ARG A 155 14.50 2.34 -13.41
C ARG A 155 15.74 1.94 -14.24
N ASP A 156 16.68 2.83 -14.41
CA ASP A 156 17.85 2.61 -15.23
C ASP A 156 18.79 1.57 -14.61
N SER A 157 18.85 1.49 -13.28
CA SER A 157 19.54 0.43 -12.55
C SER A 157 18.88 -0.94 -12.81
N ASP A 158 17.56 -1.02 -12.71
CA ASP A 158 16.82 -2.26 -12.96
C ASP A 158 16.94 -2.72 -14.41
N LEU A 159 16.84 -1.80 -15.36
CA LEU A 159 17.03 -2.10 -16.79
C LEU A 159 18.44 -2.61 -17.11
N ARG A 160 19.48 -2.08 -16.46
CA ARG A 160 20.85 -2.61 -16.60
C ARG A 160 20.98 -4.03 -16.06
N GLN A 161 20.39 -4.33 -14.90
CA GLN A 161 20.39 -5.67 -14.32
C GLN A 161 19.63 -6.65 -15.22
N LEU A 162 18.47 -6.24 -15.75
CA LEU A 162 17.68 -7.05 -16.67
C LEU A 162 18.44 -7.31 -17.98
N ALA A 163 19.06 -6.28 -18.59
CA ALA A 163 19.87 -6.43 -19.77
C ALA A 163 21.03 -7.40 -19.55
N ALA A 164 21.71 -7.31 -18.40
CA ALA A 164 22.80 -8.22 -18.06
C ALA A 164 22.32 -9.68 -17.98
N THR A 165 21.15 -9.91 -17.37
CA THR A 165 20.54 -11.23 -17.31
C THR A 165 20.17 -11.77 -18.69
N LEU A 166 19.50 -10.97 -19.52
CA LEU A 166 19.13 -11.36 -20.88
C LEU A 166 20.35 -11.64 -21.76
N ASN A 167 21.40 -10.86 -21.64
CA ASN A 167 22.64 -11.11 -22.39
C ASN A 167 23.32 -12.42 -21.95
N ARG A 168 23.29 -12.75 -20.66
CA ARG A 168 23.88 -13.97 -20.11
C ARG A 168 23.04 -15.21 -20.42
N ASP A 169 21.72 -15.14 -20.20
CA ASP A 169 20.85 -16.33 -20.17
C ASP A 169 20.03 -16.53 -21.44
N LEU A 170 19.99 -15.52 -22.34
CA LEU A 170 19.27 -15.60 -23.63
C LEU A 170 20.22 -15.44 -24.81
N VAL A 171 20.92 -14.28 -24.91
CA VAL A 171 21.74 -13.97 -26.10
C VAL A 171 22.92 -14.93 -26.24
N TYR A 172 23.67 -15.15 -25.15
CA TYR A 172 24.80 -16.06 -25.17
C TYR A 172 24.39 -17.51 -25.50
N PRO A 173 23.37 -18.11 -24.87
CA PRO A 173 22.90 -19.44 -25.22
C PRO A 173 22.41 -19.55 -26.66
N LEU A 174 21.62 -18.59 -27.16
CA LEU A 174 21.17 -18.59 -28.54
C LEU A 174 22.34 -18.60 -29.54
N TYR A 175 23.35 -17.77 -29.27
CA TYR A 175 24.53 -17.72 -30.12
C TYR A 175 25.36 -19.01 -30.02
N ALA A 176 25.54 -19.52 -28.82
CA ALA A 176 26.32 -20.73 -28.57
C ALA A 176 25.72 -21.99 -29.21
N LEU A 177 24.39 -22.10 -29.22
CA LEU A 177 23.69 -23.25 -29.81
C LEU A 177 23.59 -23.16 -31.34
N ASN A 178 23.77 -22.00 -31.95
CA ASN A 178 23.62 -21.80 -33.40
C ASN A 178 24.94 -21.51 -34.11
N THR A 179 26.08 -21.49 -33.42
CA THR A 179 27.39 -21.20 -34.00
C THR A 179 28.33 -22.39 -33.80
N THR A 180 29.04 -22.76 -34.88
CA THR A 180 30.06 -23.82 -34.86
C THR A 180 31.47 -23.29 -34.60
N HIS A 181 31.65 -21.97 -34.59
CA HIS A 181 32.95 -21.33 -34.40
C HIS A 181 33.20 -20.97 -32.94
N THR A 182 34.49 -20.76 -32.59
CA THR A 182 34.89 -20.25 -31.28
C THR A 182 34.20 -18.90 -30.99
N ILE A 183 33.50 -18.81 -29.89
CA ILE A 183 32.73 -17.62 -29.51
C ILE A 183 33.66 -16.56 -28.91
N ASP A 184 33.75 -15.41 -29.54
CA ASP A 184 34.34 -14.22 -28.94
C ASP A 184 33.23 -13.42 -28.22
N ILE A 185 33.24 -13.47 -26.89
CA ILE A 185 32.23 -12.80 -26.02
C ILE A 185 32.18 -11.28 -26.27
N ARG A 186 33.28 -10.68 -26.77
CA ARG A 186 33.34 -9.23 -27.05
C ARG A 186 32.60 -8.83 -28.32
N ARG A 187 32.36 -9.80 -29.22
CA ARG A 187 31.68 -9.60 -30.52
C ARG A 187 30.24 -10.06 -30.52
N LEU A 188 29.72 -10.55 -29.38
CA LEU A 188 28.33 -10.95 -29.29
C LEU A 188 27.39 -9.73 -29.42
N PRO A 189 26.25 -9.90 -30.11
CA PRO A 189 25.17 -8.92 -30.03
C PRO A 189 24.72 -8.73 -28.57
N ARG A 190 24.33 -7.51 -28.24
CA ARG A 190 23.91 -7.18 -26.87
C ARG A 190 22.55 -6.52 -26.86
N ILE A 191 21.70 -6.96 -25.97
CA ILE A 191 20.47 -6.26 -25.61
C ILE A 191 20.85 -5.09 -24.71
N CYS A 192 20.43 -3.89 -25.12
CA CYS A 192 20.55 -2.66 -24.34
C CYS A 192 19.20 -1.96 -24.33
N PHE A 193 18.78 -1.43 -23.20
CA PHE A 193 17.60 -0.60 -23.10
C PHE A 193 18.00 0.87 -23.30
N GLN A 194 17.25 1.57 -24.14
CA GLN A 194 17.40 3.02 -24.29
C GLN A 194 16.69 3.71 -23.14
N THR A 195 17.43 4.40 -22.30
CA THR A 195 16.90 5.09 -21.11
C THR A 195 16.77 6.61 -21.34
N LYS A 196 17.37 7.13 -22.41
CA LYS A 196 17.21 8.54 -22.79
C LYS A 196 15.91 8.72 -23.56
N GLU A 197 15.10 9.67 -23.16
CA GLU A 197 13.97 10.11 -23.98
C GLU A 197 14.51 10.69 -25.28
N PRO A 198 13.89 10.38 -26.45
CA PRO A 198 14.22 11.08 -27.67
C PRO A 198 13.92 12.58 -27.45
N GLY A 199 14.91 13.42 -27.61
CA GLY A 199 14.80 14.88 -27.52
C GLY A 199 13.92 15.45 -28.64
#